data_b404c596ca9c0efb712e8d29585e0753
#
_entry.id   b404c596ca9c0efb712e8d29585e0753
#
_cell.length_a   1.000
_cell.length_b   1.000
_cell.length_c   1.000
_cell.angle_alpha   90.00
_cell.angle_beta   90.00
_cell.angle_gamma   90.00
#
_symmetry.space_group_name_H-M   'P 1'
#
loop_
_entity.id
_entity.type
_entity.pdbx_description
1 polymer ?
#
loop_
_entity_poly.entity_id
_entity_poly.type
_entity_poly.pdbx_seq_one_letter_code
_entity_poly.pdbx_strand_id
1 'polypeptide(L)'
;MKILLLGEFSGLHWNLAEGLRALGHDVCVASDGCGWRNYPRDIALDRPTDSLRDGICCLLRILRHLPGFRGYDVVQIISPYFLRLRSERTLPVYRYLQRHNGKVFLGAFGTDYYYIRACMETSTFHYSDFKIGDRYRDTAFNQITLQDWYYGGAARATRVIAETCNGIIACLWEYYASYQPYFSDKTAFIPLPIDLREVISRVRGVPEKLNFFIGIQSARSNLKGTDVMLPVLQEVQRKYSELCRITEVHDVPYARYQQLMDDADVQLDQLYSYTPSMNSLLAMAKGVTVVGGGEPENYEILND
;
A
#
# COMPACT_ATOMS: atom_id res chain seq x y z
N MET A 1 -2.72 12.63 -22.04
CA MET A 1 -3.94 11.94 -21.57
C MET A 1 -4.41 12.61 -20.29
N LYS A 2 -5.72 12.53 -20.03
CA LYS A 2 -6.31 12.96 -18.77
C LYS A 2 -6.51 11.75 -17.87
N ILE A 3 -5.92 11.74 -16.69
CA ILE A 3 -5.83 10.56 -15.81
C ILE A 3 -6.38 10.91 -14.42
N LEU A 4 -7.24 10.04 -13.89
CA LEU A 4 -7.78 10.15 -12.54
C LEU A 4 -7.27 8.98 -11.70
N LEU A 5 -6.61 9.28 -10.58
CA LEU A 5 -6.15 8.32 -9.60
C LEU A 5 -7.01 8.44 -8.34
N LEU A 6 -7.77 7.39 -8.01
CA LEU A 6 -8.70 7.39 -6.89
C LEU A 6 -8.24 6.50 -5.74
N GLY A 7 -8.19 7.08 -4.55
CA GLY A 7 -7.66 6.46 -3.35
C GLY A 7 -6.14 6.61 -3.22
N GLU A 8 -5.60 6.28 -2.05
CA GLU A 8 -4.17 6.38 -1.79
C GLU A 8 -3.72 5.33 -0.77
N PHE A 9 -2.65 4.62 -1.09
CA PHE A 9 -1.92 3.77 -0.15
C PHE A 9 -0.42 4.06 -0.25
N SER A 10 0.19 4.36 0.88
CA SER A 10 1.64 4.48 1.01
C SER A 10 2.33 5.47 0.05
N GLY A 11 1.60 6.48 -0.44
CA GLY A 11 2.12 7.46 -1.41
C GLY A 11 2.19 6.93 -2.85
N LEU A 12 1.61 5.77 -3.14
CA LEU A 12 1.71 5.13 -4.45
C LEU A 12 1.10 5.99 -5.56
N HIS A 13 -0.16 6.41 -5.39
CA HIS A 13 -0.84 7.22 -6.42
C HIS A 13 -0.21 8.61 -6.55
N TRP A 14 0.29 9.19 -5.45
CA TRP A 14 1.00 10.47 -5.54
C TRP A 14 2.30 10.36 -6.33
N ASN A 15 3.15 9.37 -6.01
CA ASN A 15 4.38 9.13 -6.78
C ASN A 15 4.10 8.84 -8.25
N LEU A 16 3.07 8.03 -8.55
CA LEU A 16 2.64 7.77 -9.92
C LEU A 16 2.19 9.06 -10.63
N ALA A 17 1.41 9.89 -9.94
CA ALA A 17 0.93 11.16 -10.50
C ALA A 17 2.08 12.09 -10.86
N GLU A 18 3.07 12.21 -9.99
CA GLU A 18 4.24 13.05 -10.23
C GLU A 18 5.05 12.58 -11.43
N GLY A 19 5.26 11.26 -11.57
CA GLY A 19 5.91 10.70 -12.76
C GLY A 19 5.12 10.94 -14.05
N LEU A 20 3.80 10.72 -14.01
CA LEU A 20 2.93 10.96 -15.17
C LEU A 20 2.84 12.45 -15.56
N ARG A 21 2.82 13.36 -14.58
CA ARG A 21 2.86 14.82 -14.82
C ARG A 21 4.18 15.22 -15.50
N ALA A 22 5.30 14.65 -15.04
CA ALA A 22 6.61 14.89 -15.68
C ALA A 22 6.66 14.41 -17.14
N LEU A 23 5.84 13.42 -17.51
CA LEU A 23 5.64 12.94 -18.88
C LEU A 23 4.61 13.77 -19.68
N GLY A 24 4.08 14.86 -19.10
CA GLY A 24 3.15 15.76 -19.77
C GLY A 24 1.68 15.32 -19.77
N HIS A 25 1.29 14.43 -18.83
CA HIS A 25 -0.10 14.05 -18.66
C HIS A 25 -0.84 14.98 -17.68
N ASP A 26 -2.14 15.17 -17.89
CA ASP A 26 -3.04 15.86 -16.95
C ASP A 26 -3.54 14.84 -15.91
N VAL A 27 -3.04 14.94 -14.69
CA VAL A 27 -3.30 13.94 -13.64
C VAL A 27 -3.94 14.57 -12.42
N CYS A 28 -5.04 13.99 -11.97
CA CYS A 28 -5.73 14.34 -10.73
C CYS A 28 -5.71 13.18 -9.74
N VAL A 29 -5.25 13.43 -8.52
CA VAL A 29 -5.29 12.48 -7.39
C VAL A 29 -6.42 12.89 -6.46
N ALA A 30 -7.39 12.00 -6.24
CA ALA A 30 -8.49 12.22 -5.29
C ALA A 30 -8.50 11.13 -4.22
N SER A 31 -8.26 11.48 -2.98
CA SER A 31 -8.13 10.50 -1.89
C SER A 31 -8.43 11.11 -0.51
N ASP A 32 -8.49 10.25 0.51
CA ASP A 32 -8.51 10.65 1.93
C ASP A 32 -7.10 10.81 2.54
N GLY A 33 -6.04 10.75 1.69
CA GLY A 33 -4.66 10.82 2.12
C GLY A 33 -4.19 9.65 2.98
N CYS A 34 -4.92 8.51 2.96
CA CYS A 34 -4.66 7.36 3.81
C CYS A 34 -4.75 7.69 5.33
N GLY A 35 -5.72 8.53 5.70
CA GLY A 35 -6.01 8.91 7.08
C GLY A 35 -4.88 9.73 7.73
N TRP A 36 -4.42 9.30 8.93
CA TRP A 36 -3.41 10.01 9.73
C TRP A 36 -2.05 10.19 9.01
N ARG A 37 -1.75 9.39 7.99
CA ARG A 37 -0.52 9.50 7.19
C ARG A 37 -0.49 10.76 6.33
N ASN A 38 -1.67 11.26 5.96
CA ASN A 38 -1.89 12.53 5.26
C ASN A 38 -1.02 12.71 3.99
N TYR A 39 -1.06 11.71 3.12
CA TYR A 39 -0.39 11.82 1.81
C TYR A 39 -0.96 12.97 0.97
N PRO A 40 -0.13 13.61 0.11
CA PRO A 40 -0.57 14.66 -0.80
C PRO A 40 -1.68 14.20 -1.74
N ARG A 41 -2.54 15.13 -2.17
CA ARG A 41 -3.68 14.91 -3.07
C ARG A 41 -4.19 16.20 -3.64
N ASP A 42 -4.82 16.18 -4.83
CA ASP A 42 -5.44 17.35 -5.45
C ASP A 42 -6.86 17.57 -4.92
N ILE A 43 -7.61 16.49 -4.72
CA ILE A 43 -8.97 16.52 -4.19
C ILE A 43 -9.03 15.73 -2.87
N ALA A 44 -9.34 16.42 -1.79
CA ALA A 44 -9.48 15.83 -0.47
C ALA A 44 -10.86 15.18 -0.29
N LEU A 45 -10.87 13.85 -0.07
CA LEU A 45 -12.08 13.06 0.21
C LEU A 45 -12.09 12.52 1.66
N ASP A 46 -11.64 13.36 2.59
CA ASP A 46 -11.35 12.98 3.97
C ASP A 46 -12.57 12.47 4.72
N ARG A 47 -12.32 11.46 5.56
CA ARG A 47 -13.21 10.98 6.61
C ARG A 47 -12.42 10.92 7.91
N PRO A 48 -12.45 11.97 8.74
CA PRO A 48 -11.60 12.08 9.93
C PRO A 48 -11.82 10.96 10.95
N THR A 49 -13.08 10.58 11.19
CA THR A 49 -13.44 9.49 12.13
C THR A 49 -14.44 8.51 11.49
N ASP A 50 -14.66 7.38 12.16
CA ASP A 50 -15.68 6.41 11.74
C ASP A 50 -17.10 6.75 12.23
N SER A 51 -17.30 7.96 12.78
CA SER A 51 -18.61 8.46 13.18
C SER A 51 -19.59 8.50 12.01
N LEU A 52 -20.88 8.39 12.33
CA LEU A 52 -21.96 8.52 11.34
C LEU A 52 -21.93 9.90 10.65
N ARG A 53 -21.69 10.96 11.44
CA ARG A 53 -21.57 12.34 10.93
C ARG A 53 -20.48 12.47 9.89
N ASP A 54 -19.26 11.99 10.19
CA ASP A 54 -18.13 12.05 9.27
C ASP A 54 -18.34 11.15 8.04
N GLY A 55 -19.05 10.04 8.21
CA GLY A 55 -19.47 9.19 7.10
C GLY A 55 -20.44 9.90 6.15
N ILE A 56 -21.41 10.65 6.68
CA ILE A 56 -22.34 11.47 5.87
C ILE A 56 -21.58 12.60 5.18
N CYS A 57 -20.73 13.33 5.90
CA CYS A 57 -19.91 14.40 5.34
C CYS A 57 -18.99 13.90 4.22
N CYS A 58 -18.37 12.75 4.39
CA CYS A 58 -17.55 12.10 3.37
C CYS A 58 -18.39 11.75 2.13
N LEU A 59 -19.57 11.15 2.32
CA LEU A 59 -20.46 10.82 1.21
C LEU A 59 -20.90 12.08 0.43
N LEU A 60 -21.31 13.15 1.12
CA LEU A 60 -21.68 14.41 0.49
C LEU A 60 -20.52 15.03 -0.28
N ARG A 61 -19.30 14.96 0.26
CA ARG A 61 -18.09 15.43 -0.40
C ARG A 61 -17.82 14.63 -1.69
N ILE A 62 -17.93 13.31 -1.63
CA ILE A 62 -17.78 12.45 -2.82
C ILE A 62 -18.85 12.80 -3.86
N LEU A 63 -20.11 12.92 -3.47
CA LEU A 63 -21.20 13.27 -4.39
C LEU A 63 -21.01 14.65 -5.04
N ARG A 64 -20.48 15.63 -4.30
CA ARG A 64 -20.13 16.95 -4.83
C ARG A 64 -19.05 16.89 -5.91
N HIS A 65 -18.04 16.05 -5.73
CA HIS A 65 -16.92 15.92 -6.69
C HIS A 65 -17.22 14.93 -7.81
N LEU A 66 -18.20 14.05 -7.64
CA LEU A 66 -18.52 12.98 -8.60
C LEU A 66 -18.75 13.49 -10.04
N PRO A 67 -19.45 14.62 -10.30
CA PRO A 67 -19.59 15.15 -11.67
C PRO A 67 -18.25 15.53 -12.32
N GLY A 68 -17.23 15.86 -11.51
CA GLY A 68 -15.87 16.14 -11.96
C GLY A 68 -15.05 14.89 -12.28
N PHE A 69 -15.48 13.71 -11.85
CA PHE A 69 -14.82 12.42 -12.12
C PHE A 69 -15.28 11.79 -13.43
N ARG A 70 -15.46 12.59 -14.48
CA ARG A 70 -15.85 12.17 -15.82
C ARG A 70 -14.95 12.76 -16.90
N GLY A 71 -14.89 12.10 -18.05
CA GLY A 71 -14.14 12.57 -19.21
C GLY A 71 -12.62 12.36 -19.06
N TYR A 72 -12.21 11.41 -18.23
CA TYR A 72 -10.83 10.95 -18.15
C TYR A 72 -10.60 9.83 -19.18
N ASP A 73 -9.42 9.84 -19.81
CA ASP A 73 -8.99 8.76 -20.68
C ASP A 73 -8.77 7.47 -19.88
N VAL A 74 -8.19 7.65 -18.69
CA VAL A 74 -7.85 6.56 -17.76
C VAL A 74 -8.28 6.93 -16.34
N VAL A 75 -8.90 5.98 -15.67
CA VAL A 75 -9.13 6.00 -14.22
C VAL A 75 -8.42 4.81 -13.60
N GLN A 76 -7.61 5.02 -12.58
CA GLN A 76 -7.07 3.94 -11.75
C GLN A 76 -7.62 4.07 -10.34
N ILE A 77 -8.24 3.02 -9.83
CA ILE A 77 -8.64 2.91 -8.43
C ILE A 77 -7.56 2.16 -7.66
N ILE A 78 -7.18 2.65 -6.48
CA ILE A 78 -6.07 2.11 -5.67
C ILE A 78 -6.31 0.66 -5.21
N SER A 79 -7.57 0.32 -5.01
CA SER A 79 -8.05 -1.00 -4.58
C SER A 79 -9.56 -1.04 -4.72
N PRO A 80 -10.25 -2.17 -4.49
CA PRO A 80 -11.71 -2.18 -4.38
C PRO A 80 -12.26 -1.24 -3.29
N TYR A 81 -11.40 -0.87 -2.33
CA TYR A 81 -11.70 0.10 -1.27
C TYR A 81 -11.06 1.48 -1.56
N PHE A 82 -11.33 2.02 -2.75
CA PHE A 82 -10.78 3.32 -3.19
C PHE A 82 -11.45 4.54 -2.56
N LEU A 83 -12.56 4.36 -1.85
CA LEU A 83 -13.28 5.36 -1.07
C LEU A 83 -13.60 4.81 0.32
N ARG A 84 -13.53 5.64 1.36
CA ARG A 84 -13.92 5.26 2.74
C ARG A 84 -15.44 5.20 2.91
N LEU A 85 -16.08 4.38 2.08
CA LEU A 85 -17.51 4.08 2.09
C LEU A 85 -17.73 2.60 2.36
N ARG A 86 -18.92 2.24 2.81
CA ARG A 86 -19.35 0.83 2.81
C ARG A 86 -19.34 0.30 1.37
N SER A 87 -18.98 -0.96 1.20
CA SER A 87 -18.78 -1.60 -0.11
C SER A 87 -20.01 -1.49 -1.02
N GLU A 88 -21.21 -1.53 -0.46
CA GLU A 88 -22.46 -1.39 -1.22
C GLU A 88 -22.60 0.01 -1.85
N ARG A 89 -21.97 1.04 -1.27
CA ARG A 89 -21.95 2.41 -1.79
C ARG A 89 -20.80 2.68 -2.75
N THR A 90 -19.77 1.86 -2.71
CA THR A 90 -18.61 1.97 -3.61
C THR A 90 -18.95 1.51 -5.02
N LEU A 91 -19.71 0.42 -5.19
CA LEU A 91 -20.10 -0.10 -6.50
C LEU A 91 -20.89 0.88 -7.39
N PRO A 92 -21.88 1.64 -6.90
CA PRO A 92 -22.53 2.68 -7.71
C PRO A 92 -21.55 3.73 -8.22
N VAL A 93 -20.58 4.16 -7.40
CA VAL A 93 -19.53 5.10 -7.84
C VAL A 93 -18.63 4.46 -8.90
N TYR A 94 -18.19 3.22 -8.68
CA TYR A 94 -17.41 2.49 -9.68
C TYR A 94 -18.14 2.37 -11.04
N ARG A 95 -19.42 2.01 -11.04
CA ARG A 95 -20.23 1.96 -12.27
C ARG A 95 -20.38 3.33 -12.94
N TYR A 96 -20.46 4.41 -12.16
CA TYR A 96 -20.43 5.76 -12.70
C TYR A 96 -19.10 6.04 -13.41
N LEU A 97 -17.97 5.69 -12.80
CA LEU A 97 -16.65 5.84 -13.41
C LEU A 97 -16.53 5.07 -14.72
N GLN A 98 -16.99 3.82 -14.78
CA GLN A 98 -16.98 3.01 -16.01
C GLN A 98 -17.81 3.62 -17.16
N ARG A 99 -18.94 4.24 -16.83
CA ARG A 99 -19.86 4.79 -17.85
C ARG A 99 -19.41 6.13 -18.42
N HIS A 100 -18.59 6.88 -17.67
CA HIS A 100 -18.28 8.27 -18.01
C HIS A 100 -16.80 8.52 -18.31
N ASN A 101 -15.98 7.48 -18.34
CA ASN A 101 -14.54 7.55 -18.63
C ASN A 101 -14.13 6.50 -19.66
N GLY A 102 -12.90 6.60 -20.15
CA GLY A 102 -12.37 5.68 -21.15
C GLY A 102 -12.09 4.30 -20.57
N LYS A 103 -10.99 4.12 -19.88
CA LYS A 103 -10.61 2.84 -19.24
C LYS A 103 -10.53 2.96 -17.74
N VAL A 104 -11.01 1.92 -17.03
CA VAL A 104 -10.91 1.85 -15.57
C VAL A 104 -10.04 0.65 -15.18
N PHE A 105 -8.93 0.92 -14.48
CA PHE A 105 -8.00 -0.07 -13.98
C PHE A 105 -8.16 -0.28 -12.48
N LEU A 106 -8.05 -1.53 -12.05
CA LEU A 106 -8.00 -1.91 -10.64
C LEU A 106 -6.54 -2.01 -10.19
N GLY A 107 -6.18 -1.29 -9.13
CA GLY A 107 -4.97 -1.54 -8.37
C GLY A 107 -5.16 -2.71 -7.40
N ALA A 108 -4.38 -3.76 -7.57
CA ALA A 108 -4.22 -4.83 -6.60
C ALA A 108 -3.05 -4.44 -5.67
N PHE A 109 -3.31 -3.50 -4.75
CA PHE A 109 -2.28 -2.85 -3.93
C PHE A 109 -2.51 -2.99 -2.43
N GLY A 110 -3.35 -3.92 -2.02
CA GLY A 110 -3.67 -4.15 -0.62
C GLY A 110 -4.52 -5.38 -0.40
N THR A 111 -4.91 -5.58 0.85
CA THR A 111 -5.76 -6.70 1.27
C THR A 111 -7.14 -6.58 0.63
N ASP A 112 -7.55 -7.64 -0.06
CA ASP A 112 -8.86 -7.78 -0.67
C ASP A 112 -9.27 -9.27 -0.77
N TYR A 113 -10.40 -9.55 -1.44
CA TYR A 113 -10.92 -10.90 -1.57
C TYR A 113 -9.92 -11.88 -2.20
N TYR A 114 -9.24 -11.51 -3.30
CA TYR A 114 -8.35 -12.44 -4.01
C TYR A 114 -7.05 -12.68 -3.25
N TYR A 115 -6.51 -11.65 -2.60
CA TYR A 115 -5.36 -11.81 -1.70
C TYR A 115 -5.70 -12.71 -0.51
N ILE A 116 -6.84 -12.47 0.17
CA ILE A 116 -7.27 -13.31 1.29
C ILE A 116 -7.49 -14.75 0.83
N ARG A 117 -8.12 -14.92 -0.32
CA ARG A 117 -8.35 -16.24 -0.90
C ARG A 117 -7.04 -16.99 -1.15
N ALA A 118 -6.05 -16.35 -1.74
CA ALA A 118 -4.73 -16.93 -1.94
C ALA A 118 -4.06 -17.30 -0.60
N CYS A 119 -4.17 -16.45 0.42
CA CYS A 119 -3.65 -16.73 1.76
C CYS A 119 -4.33 -17.92 2.44
N MET A 120 -5.64 -18.11 2.23
CA MET A 120 -6.44 -19.05 3.00
C MET A 120 -6.61 -20.39 2.30
N GLU A 121 -6.80 -20.40 0.98
CA GLU A 121 -7.21 -21.58 0.20
C GLU A 121 -6.07 -22.25 -0.56
N THR A 122 -4.93 -21.58 -0.71
CA THR A 122 -3.82 -22.09 -1.53
C THR A 122 -2.54 -22.26 -0.71
N SER A 123 -1.55 -22.94 -1.28
CA SER A 123 -0.19 -23.03 -0.77
C SER A 123 0.76 -22.02 -1.40
N THR A 124 0.21 -20.97 -2.03
CA THR A 124 1.01 -19.93 -2.72
C THR A 124 1.97 -19.21 -1.77
N PHE A 125 1.54 -18.99 -0.52
CA PHE A 125 2.33 -18.25 0.46
C PHE A 125 2.82 -19.14 1.59
N HIS A 126 4.12 -19.11 1.89
CA HIS A 126 4.71 -19.72 3.09
C HIS A 126 4.31 -18.95 4.34
N TYR A 127 4.10 -17.65 4.22
CA TYR A 127 3.56 -16.78 5.26
C TYR A 127 2.74 -15.64 4.62
N SER A 128 1.84 -15.07 5.40
CA SER A 128 0.97 -13.96 4.97
C SER A 128 0.42 -13.23 6.19
N ASP A 129 -0.40 -12.22 5.96
CA ASP A 129 -1.19 -11.58 7.03
C ASP A 129 -2.08 -12.59 7.78
N PHE A 130 -2.48 -13.72 7.16
CA PHE A 130 -3.45 -14.67 7.69
C PHE A 130 -2.86 -15.99 8.17
N LYS A 131 -1.72 -16.42 7.61
CA LYS A 131 -1.05 -17.68 7.96
C LYS A 131 0.46 -17.54 8.05
N ILE A 132 1.08 -18.39 8.88
CA ILE A 132 2.52 -18.68 8.87
C ILE A 132 2.64 -20.19 8.77
N GLY A 133 3.11 -20.70 7.64
CA GLY A 133 2.94 -22.11 7.27
C GLY A 133 1.46 -22.48 7.30
N ASP A 134 1.12 -23.61 7.95
CA ASP A 134 -0.26 -24.06 8.09
C ASP A 134 -1.01 -23.41 9.26
N ARG A 135 -0.31 -22.62 10.08
CA ARG A 135 -0.89 -22.03 11.29
C ARG A 135 -1.60 -20.73 10.95
N TYR A 136 -2.90 -20.68 11.25
CA TYR A 136 -3.69 -19.44 11.15
C TYR A 136 -3.29 -18.42 12.22
N ARG A 137 -3.21 -17.15 11.83
CA ARG A 137 -2.94 -16.01 12.72
C ARG A 137 -4.27 -15.44 13.21
N ASP A 138 -4.77 -16.04 14.29
CA ASP A 138 -6.07 -15.67 14.89
C ASP A 138 -5.96 -14.37 15.67
N THR A 139 -6.09 -13.25 14.97
CA THR A 139 -6.12 -11.90 15.55
C THR A 139 -7.49 -11.27 15.36
N ALA A 140 -7.89 -10.36 16.26
CA ALA A 140 -9.15 -9.62 16.10
C ALA A 140 -9.20 -8.88 14.75
N PHE A 141 -8.06 -8.35 14.28
CA PHE A 141 -7.95 -7.73 12.97
C PHE A 141 -8.28 -8.69 11.84
N ASN A 142 -7.72 -9.91 11.87
CA ASN A 142 -7.98 -10.91 10.84
C ASN A 142 -9.41 -11.40 10.86
N GLN A 143 -10.01 -11.60 12.05
CA GLN A 143 -11.41 -12.00 12.17
C GLN A 143 -12.34 -10.97 11.53
N ILE A 144 -12.18 -9.68 11.84
CA ILE A 144 -12.98 -8.58 11.26
C ILE A 144 -12.76 -8.51 9.74
N THR A 145 -11.51 -8.61 9.30
CA THR A 145 -11.14 -8.56 7.88
C THR A 145 -11.77 -9.70 7.09
N LEU A 146 -11.75 -10.93 7.62
CA LEU A 146 -12.40 -12.09 6.97
C LEU A 146 -13.92 -11.90 6.86
N GLN A 147 -14.57 -11.40 7.91
CA GLN A 147 -16.01 -11.18 7.90
C GLN A 147 -16.47 -10.23 6.80
N ASP A 148 -15.73 -9.15 6.54
CA ASP A 148 -16.10 -8.15 5.54
C ASP A 148 -15.52 -8.48 4.15
N TRP A 149 -14.23 -8.77 4.07
CA TRP A 149 -13.49 -8.88 2.82
C TRP A 149 -13.49 -10.26 2.18
N TYR A 150 -13.83 -11.30 2.92
CA TYR A 150 -13.90 -12.66 2.39
C TYR A 150 -15.35 -13.18 2.30
N TYR A 151 -16.17 -12.96 3.34
CA TYR A 151 -17.55 -13.42 3.38
C TYR A 151 -18.58 -12.32 3.11
N GLY A 152 -18.21 -11.06 3.29
CA GLY A 152 -19.14 -9.94 3.31
C GLY A 152 -19.27 -9.14 2.02
N GLY A 153 -19.73 -7.90 2.17
CA GLY A 153 -20.01 -6.99 1.05
C GLY A 153 -18.77 -6.57 0.29
N ALA A 154 -17.61 -6.45 0.96
CA ALA A 154 -16.34 -6.12 0.31
C ALA A 154 -15.87 -7.21 -0.65
N ALA A 155 -16.07 -8.49 -0.31
CA ALA A 155 -15.78 -9.61 -1.20
C ALA A 155 -16.59 -9.52 -2.51
N ARG A 156 -17.89 -9.19 -2.39
CA ARG A 156 -18.76 -9.00 -3.57
C ARG A 156 -18.30 -7.83 -4.43
N ALA A 157 -17.97 -6.70 -3.81
CA ALA A 157 -17.49 -5.53 -4.52
C ALA A 157 -16.18 -5.80 -5.26
N THR A 158 -15.22 -6.46 -4.61
CA THR A 158 -13.94 -6.87 -5.21
C THR A 158 -14.17 -7.73 -6.45
N ARG A 159 -15.00 -8.77 -6.37
CA ARG A 159 -15.28 -9.66 -7.50
C ARG A 159 -15.88 -8.91 -8.67
N VAL A 160 -16.93 -8.10 -8.45
CA VAL A 160 -17.56 -7.30 -9.51
C VAL A 160 -16.55 -6.34 -10.16
N ILE A 161 -15.73 -5.67 -9.40
CA ILE A 161 -14.71 -4.73 -9.91
C ILE A 161 -13.66 -5.49 -10.71
N ALA A 162 -13.10 -6.58 -10.16
CA ALA A 162 -12.09 -7.38 -10.83
C ALA A 162 -12.59 -7.99 -12.14
N GLU A 163 -13.82 -8.48 -12.19
CA GLU A 163 -14.45 -9.05 -13.40
C GLU A 163 -14.65 -8.01 -14.50
N THR A 164 -15.04 -6.78 -14.12
CA THR A 164 -15.54 -5.77 -15.08
C THR A 164 -14.56 -4.63 -15.38
N CYS A 165 -13.44 -4.51 -14.67
CA CYS A 165 -12.41 -3.54 -15.00
C CYS A 165 -11.66 -3.87 -16.30
N ASN A 166 -11.04 -2.86 -16.91
CA ASN A 166 -10.29 -3.02 -18.15
C ASN A 166 -8.92 -3.69 -17.97
N GLY A 167 -8.39 -3.68 -16.75
CA GLY A 167 -7.12 -4.33 -16.41
C GLY A 167 -6.86 -4.24 -14.91
N ILE A 168 -5.98 -5.11 -14.44
CA ILE A 168 -5.58 -5.23 -13.05
C ILE A 168 -4.07 -4.98 -12.98
N ILE A 169 -3.65 -4.05 -12.14
CA ILE A 169 -2.24 -3.72 -11.94
C ILE A 169 -1.85 -4.24 -10.57
N ALA A 170 -0.88 -5.13 -10.51
CA ALA A 170 -0.28 -5.61 -9.27
C ALA A 170 1.14 -5.03 -9.14
N CYS A 171 1.51 -4.57 -7.96
CA CYS A 171 2.79 -3.89 -7.73
C CYS A 171 3.75 -4.67 -6.82
N LEU A 172 3.29 -5.73 -6.21
CA LEU A 172 4.06 -6.68 -5.41
C LEU A 172 3.75 -8.09 -5.90
N TRP A 173 4.71 -9.01 -5.74
CA TRP A 173 4.53 -10.40 -6.14
C TRP A 173 3.30 -11.03 -5.47
N GLU A 174 3.07 -10.75 -4.19
CA GLU A 174 1.94 -11.29 -3.44
C GLU A 174 0.59 -10.95 -4.08
N TYR A 175 0.45 -9.72 -4.58
CA TYR A 175 -0.78 -9.31 -5.25
C TYR A 175 -0.87 -9.86 -6.68
N TYR A 176 0.26 -9.94 -7.39
CA TYR A 176 0.30 -10.57 -8.71
C TYR A 176 -0.10 -12.03 -8.64
N ALA A 177 0.52 -12.82 -7.76
CA ALA A 177 0.23 -14.23 -7.54
C ALA A 177 -1.22 -14.49 -7.08
N SER A 178 -1.86 -13.49 -6.43
CA SER A 178 -3.25 -13.60 -5.98
C SER A 178 -4.27 -13.41 -7.11
N TYR A 179 -3.96 -12.62 -8.12
CA TYR A 179 -4.89 -12.28 -9.20
C TYR A 179 -4.64 -13.04 -10.50
N GLN A 180 -3.39 -13.30 -10.82
CA GLN A 180 -2.98 -13.95 -12.06
C GLN A 180 -3.72 -15.28 -12.35
N PRO A 181 -3.96 -16.17 -11.38
CA PRO A 181 -4.68 -17.42 -11.64
C PRO A 181 -6.13 -17.26 -12.12
N TYR A 182 -6.75 -16.11 -11.84
CA TYR A 182 -8.16 -15.84 -12.18
C TYR A 182 -8.34 -14.89 -13.36
N PHE A 183 -7.33 -14.03 -13.64
CA PHE A 183 -7.39 -12.94 -14.62
C PHE A 183 -6.07 -12.79 -15.36
N SER A 184 -5.52 -13.91 -15.85
CA SER A 184 -4.22 -13.93 -16.53
C SER A 184 -4.17 -13.04 -17.78
N ASP A 185 -5.31 -12.85 -18.45
CA ASP A 185 -5.46 -12.07 -19.67
C ASP A 185 -5.42 -10.55 -19.44
N LYS A 186 -5.64 -10.10 -18.21
CA LYS A 186 -5.71 -8.66 -17.89
C LYS A 186 -4.98 -8.26 -16.62
N THR A 187 -4.23 -9.16 -15.97
CA THR A 187 -3.37 -8.84 -14.82
C THR A 187 -1.95 -8.60 -15.31
N ALA A 188 -1.41 -7.43 -14.98
CA ALA A 188 -0.03 -7.08 -15.26
C ALA A 188 0.70 -6.72 -13.96
N PHE A 189 1.94 -7.18 -13.85
CA PHE A 189 2.86 -6.66 -12.84
C PHE A 189 3.44 -5.32 -13.32
N ILE A 190 3.29 -4.28 -12.52
CA ILE A 190 3.90 -2.97 -12.73
C ILE A 190 4.53 -2.56 -11.39
N PRO A 191 5.86 -2.37 -11.32
CA PRO A 191 6.55 -2.08 -10.07
C PRO A 191 6.01 -0.82 -9.39
N LEU A 192 6.22 -0.73 -8.07
CA LEU A 192 5.87 0.43 -7.28
C LEU A 192 6.58 1.69 -7.83
N PRO A 193 5.84 2.75 -8.15
CA PRO A 193 6.45 4.02 -8.57
C PRO A 193 7.06 4.74 -7.38
N ILE A 194 8.25 5.30 -7.56
CA ILE A 194 8.89 6.19 -6.60
C ILE A 194 9.42 7.43 -7.31
N ASP A 195 9.09 8.59 -6.78
CA ASP A 195 9.61 9.87 -7.27
C ASP A 195 10.98 10.14 -6.64
N LEU A 196 12.02 10.12 -7.46
CA LEU A 196 13.39 10.34 -7.02
C LEU A 196 13.83 11.80 -7.12
N ARG A 197 13.02 12.71 -7.69
CA ARG A 197 13.42 14.09 -7.96
C ARG A 197 13.70 14.90 -6.69
N GLU A 198 12.97 14.60 -5.62
CA GLU A 198 13.14 15.26 -4.32
C GLU A 198 13.91 14.41 -3.30
N VAL A 199 14.34 13.22 -3.71
CA VAL A 199 15.10 12.34 -2.83
C VAL A 199 16.57 12.75 -2.83
N ILE A 200 17.05 13.25 -1.70
CA ILE A 200 18.46 13.53 -1.52
C ILE A 200 19.17 12.24 -1.14
N SER A 201 19.80 11.61 -2.13
CA SER A 201 20.72 10.49 -1.86
C SER A 201 21.99 11.03 -1.22
N ARG A 202 22.34 10.53 -0.06
CA ARG A 202 23.56 10.91 0.63
C ARG A 202 24.62 9.83 0.41
N VAL A 203 25.75 10.20 -0.18
CA VAL A 203 26.95 9.37 -0.07
C VAL A 203 27.41 9.46 1.38
N ARG A 204 27.25 8.38 2.13
CA ARG A 204 27.59 8.32 3.54
C ARG A 204 29.00 7.77 3.69
N GLY A 205 29.82 8.44 4.52
CA GLY A 205 31.03 7.83 5.04
C GLY A 205 30.69 6.70 6.03
N VAL A 206 31.70 5.95 6.45
CA VAL A 206 31.50 4.95 7.52
C VAL A 206 31.21 5.71 8.82
N PRO A 207 30.02 5.57 9.42
CA PRO A 207 29.69 6.27 10.66
C PRO A 207 30.41 5.64 11.84
N GLU A 208 30.69 6.44 12.88
CA GLU A 208 31.23 5.92 14.13
C GLU A 208 30.25 4.95 14.82
N LYS A 209 28.94 5.26 14.74
CA LYS A 209 27.85 4.39 15.20
C LYS A 209 26.79 4.26 14.12
N LEU A 210 26.46 3.02 13.75
CA LEU A 210 25.36 2.72 12.83
C LEU A 210 24.02 3.09 13.46
N ASN A 211 23.21 3.87 12.77
CA ASN A 211 21.85 4.19 13.17
C ASN A 211 20.84 3.24 12.51
N PHE A 212 20.32 2.29 13.27
CA PHE A 212 19.24 1.41 12.86
C PHE A 212 17.91 2.11 13.03
N PHE A 213 17.17 2.22 11.95
CA PHE A 213 15.83 2.81 11.93
C PHE A 213 14.79 1.70 11.81
N ILE A 214 13.77 1.72 12.68
CA ILE A 214 12.64 0.82 12.61
C ILE A 214 11.34 1.62 12.74
N GLY A 215 10.49 1.55 11.70
CA GLY A 215 9.17 2.18 11.67
C GLY A 215 8.09 1.18 12.01
N ILE A 216 7.36 1.42 13.09
CA ILE A 216 6.38 0.51 13.66
C ILE A 216 4.96 1.08 13.47
N GLN A 217 4.11 0.32 12.81
CA GLN A 217 2.66 0.53 12.83
C GLN A 217 2.09 -0.33 13.97
N SER A 218 1.74 0.31 15.10
CA SER A 218 1.35 -0.39 16.32
C SER A 218 0.22 -1.40 16.11
N ALA A 219 -0.79 -1.05 15.33
CA ALA A 219 -1.93 -1.92 15.02
C ALA A 219 -1.58 -3.13 14.11
N ARG A 220 -0.41 -3.14 13.46
CA ARG A 220 0.02 -4.16 12.51
C ARG A 220 1.41 -4.71 12.81
N SER A 221 1.94 -4.47 14.00
CA SER A 221 3.30 -4.86 14.38
C SER A 221 3.51 -6.37 14.21
N ASN A 222 2.60 -7.17 14.72
CA ASN A 222 2.63 -8.63 14.58
C ASN A 222 2.51 -9.11 13.12
N LEU A 223 1.72 -8.43 12.29
CA LEU A 223 1.55 -8.81 10.88
C LEU A 223 2.83 -8.53 10.08
N LYS A 224 3.52 -7.45 10.40
CA LYS A 224 4.77 -7.05 9.76
C LYS A 224 6.01 -7.71 10.36
N GLY A 225 5.89 -8.34 11.53
CA GLY A 225 7.01 -8.95 12.26
C GLY A 225 7.91 -7.95 12.97
N THR A 226 7.47 -6.68 13.14
CA THR A 226 8.26 -5.67 13.89
C THR A 226 8.31 -5.98 15.38
N ASP A 227 7.33 -6.71 15.91
CA ASP A 227 7.30 -7.27 17.26
C ASP A 227 8.39 -8.34 17.51
N VAL A 228 8.85 -8.98 16.45
CA VAL A 228 9.98 -9.93 16.48
C VAL A 228 11.30 -9.18 16.26
N MET A 229 11.36 -8.27 15.29
CA MET A 229 12.61 -7.57 14.93
C MET A 229 13.07 -6.61 16.01
N LEU A 230 12.17 -5.86 16.65
CA LEU A 230 12.56 -4.84 17.63
C LEU A 230 13.28 -5.44 18.85
N PRO A 231 12.79 -6.50 19.53
CA PRO A 231 13.51 -7.11 20.64
C PRO A 231 14.91 -7.62 20.26
N VAL A 232 15.04 -8.20 19.06
CA VAL A 232 16.34 -8.67 18.53
C VAL A 232 17.27 -7.49 18.30
N LEU A 233 16.80 -6.40 17.72
CA LEU A 233 17.57 -5.19 17.49
C LEU A 233 18.02 -4.54 18.81
N GLN A 234 17.16 -4.52 19.83
CA GLN A 234 17.48 -4.03 21.16
C GLN A 234 18.57 -4.89 21.86
N GLU A 235 18.55 -6.20 21.64
CA GLU A 235 19.62 -7.08 22.13
C GLU A 235 20.95 -6.81 21.41
N VAL A 236 20.91 -6.60 20.08
CA VAL A 236 22.10 -6.20 19.31
C VAL A 236 22.66 -4.88 19.84
N GLN A 237 21.83 -3.88 20.08
CA GLN A 237 22.28 -2.60 20.64
C GLN A 237 22.89 -2.76 22.02
N ARG A 238 22.27 -3.57 22.88
CA ARG A 238 22.82 -3.84 24.22
C ARG A 238 24.19 -4.49 24.15
N LYS A 239 24.41 -5.41 23.21
CA LYS A 239 25.69 -6.13 23.04
C LYS A 239 26.76 -5.27 22.37
N TYR A 240 26.36 -4.36 21.47
CA TYR A 240 27.24 -3.54 20.66
C TYR A 240 26.94 -2.04 20.81
N SER A 241 26.77 -1.58 22.05
CA SER A 241 26.35 -0.21 22.39
C SER A 241 27.24 0.88 21.81
N GLU A 242 28.54 0.57 21.65
CA GLU A 242 29.52 1.52 21.08
C GLU A 242 29.45 1.60 19.55
N LEU A 243 28.86 0.60 18.88
CA LEU A 243 28.83 0.48 17.41
C LEU A 243 27.50 0.86 16.80
N CYS A 244 26.41 0.84 17.58
CA CYS A 244 25.08 1.09 17.02
C CYS A 244 24.14 1.83 17.98
N ARG A 245 23.15 2.48 17.38
CA ARG A 245 22.00 3.09 18.04
C ARG A 245 20.72 2.73 17.30
N ILE A 246 19.57 2.85 17.94
CA ILE A 246 18.26 2.60 17.36
C ILE A 246 17.46 3.91 17.33
N THR A 247 16.85 4.18 16.17
CA THR A 247 15.79 5.15 16.01
C THR A 247 14.48 4.39 15.83
N GLU A 248 13.72 4.27 16.91
CA GLU A 248 12.42 3.61 16.95
C GLU A 248 11.31 4.66 16.74
N VAL A 249 10.39 4.40 15.79
CA VAL A 249 9.36 5.36 15.38
C VAL A 249 7.99 4.67 15.30
N HIS A 250 6.99 5.21 16.01
CA HIS A 250 5.64 4.67 16.07
C HIS A 250 4.62 5.66 15.49
N ASP A 251 3.81 5.19 14.56
CA ASP A 251 2.58 5.85 14.09
C ASP A 251 2.70 7.36 13.82
N VAL A 252 3.80 7.81 13.20
CA VAL A 252 4.02 9.22 12.86
C VAL A 252 3.53 9.55 11.45
N PRO A 253 3.15 10.81 11.17
CA PRO A 253 2.82 11.27 9.82
C PRO A 253 3.98 11.05 8.84
N TYR A 254 3.66 10.80 7.57
CA TYR A 254 4.63 10.43 6.53
C TYR A 254 5.80 11.44 6.40
N ALA A 255 5.51 12.73 6.39
CA ALA A 255 6.56 13.76 6.30
C ALA A 255 7.56 13.68 7.47
N ARG A 256 7.08 13.41 8.68
CA ARG A 256 7.93 13.21 9.85
C ARG A 256 8.73 11.91 9.77
N TYR A 257 8.10 10.85 9.27
CA TYR A 257 8.76 9.57 9.02
C TYR A 257 9.95 9.72 8.07
N GLN A 258 9.77 10.43 6.95
CA GLN A 258 10.83 10.70 5.98
C GLN A 258 12.02 11.46 6.61
N GLN A 259 11.75 12.49 7.43
CA GLN A 259 12.79 13.25 8.12
C GLN A 259 13.59 12.39 9.10
N LEU A 260 12.91 11.53 9.85
CA LEU A 260 13.56 10.64 10.83
C LEU A 260 14.41 9.57 10.12
N MET A 261 14.03 9.16 8.92
CA MET A 261 14.81 8.23 8.11
C MET A 261 16.08 8.86 7.52
N ASP A 262 16.15 10.20 7.40
CA ASP A 262 17.33 10.89 6.83
C ASP A 262 18.62 10.60 7.58
N ASP A 263 18.55 10.31 8.87
CA ASP A 263 19.70 9.99 9.70
C ASP A 263 19.95 8.47 9.85
N ALA A 264 19.16 7.63 9.20
CA ALA A 264 19.32 6.18 9.29
C ALA A 264 20.45 5.67 8.37
N ASP A 265 21.23 4.73 8.82
CA ASP A 265 22.21 3.98 8.02
C ASP A 265 21.63 2.65 7.56
N VAL A 266 20.80 2.04 8.41
CA VAL A 266 20.12 0.78 8.17
C VAL A 266 18.64 0.92 8.53
N GLN A 267 17.74 0.53 7.65
CA GLN A 267 16.31 0.40 7.94
C GLN A 267 15.93 -1.06 8.10
N LEU A 268 15.21 -1.37 9.19
CA LEU A 268 14.46 -2.62 9.31
C LEU A 268 13.05 -2.36 8.79
N ASP A 269 12.67 -3.09 7.71
CA ASP A 269 11.32 -3.05 7.15
C ASP A 269 10.52 -4.27 7.62
N GLN A 270 9.60 -4.80 6.83
CA GLN A 270 8.75 -5.92 7.20
C GLN A 270 9.54 -7.23 7.18
N LEU A 271 9.40 -8.06 8.23
CA LEU A 271 9.94 -9.42 8.26
C LEU A 271 9.15 -10.34 7.31
N TYR A 272 7.82 -10.21 7.33
CA TYR A 272 6.90 -11.01 6.52
C TYR A 272 6.52 -10.24 5.26
N SER A 273 7.37 -10.30 4.23
CA SER A 273 7.15 -9.66 2.93
C SER A 273 7.91 -10.41 1.84
N TYR A 274 7.25 -10.73 0.74
CA TYR A 274 7.89 -11.33 -0.44
C TYR A 274 8.61 -10.27 -1.27
N THR A 275 8.02 -9.08 -1.36
CA THR A 275 8.55 -7.98 -2.19
C THR A 275 8.83 -6.75 -1.31
N PRO A 276 9.96 -6.05 -1.52
CA PRO A 276 10.21 -4.76 -0.86
C PRO A 276 9.08 -3.75 -1.12
N SER A 277 8.62 -3.09 -0.04
CA SER A 277 7.51 -2.13 -0.10
C SER A 277 7.99 -0.69 -0.36
N MET A 278 7.06 0.27 -0.42
CA MET A 278 7.37 1.70 -0.62
C MET A 278 8.37 2.27 0.40
N ASN A 279 8.34 1.79 1.64
CA ASN A 279 9.30 2.25 2.66
C ASN A 279 10.72 1.79 2.36
N SER A 280 10.87 0.52 1.94
CA SER A 280 12.16 -0.03 1.51
C SER A 280 12.72 0.71 0.30
N LEU A 281 11.86 0.97 -0.70
CA LEU A 281 12.26 1.71 -1.90
C LEU A 281 12.71 3.14 -1.56
N LEU A 282 11.99 3.82 -0.68
CA LEU A 282 12.37 5.16 -0.22
C LEU A 282 13.71 5.14 0.52
N ALA A 283 13.94 4.16 1.40
CA ALA A 283 15.19 4.01 2.11
C ALA A 283 16.37 3.77 1.15
N MET A 284 16.22 2.83 0.22
CA MET A 284 17.23 2.56 -0.82
C MET A 284 17.52 3.79 -1.66
N ALA A 285 16.49 4.55 -2.05
CA ALA A 285 16.64 5.81 -2.78
C ALA A 285 17.44 6.87 -2.00
N LYS A 286 17.33 6.88 -0.67
CA LYS A 286 18.12 7.74 0.23
C LYS A 286 19.53 7.20 0.53
N GLY A 287 19.92 6.06 -0.03
CA GLY A 287 21.21 5.41 0.26
C GLY A 287 21.25 4.70 1.62
N VAL A 288 20.09 4.34 2.18
CA VAL A 288 19.96 3.57 3.43
C VAL A 288 19.94 2.08 3.11
N THR A 289 20.75 1.30 3.81
CA THR A 289 20.71 -0.17 3.69
C THR A 289 19.39 -0.70 4.24
N VAL A 290 18.72 -1.57 3.49
CA VAL A 290 17.45 -2.18 3.92
C VAL A 290 17.67 -3.62 4.36
N VAL A 291 17.12 -3.96 5.53
CA VAL A 291 17.02 -5.33 6.04
C VAL A 291 15.54 -5.65 6.22
N GLY A 292 15.05 -6.65 5.54
CA GLY A 292 13.63 -7.04 5.58
C GLY A 292 13.40 -8.38 4.90
N GLY A 293 12.13 -8.78 4.79
CA GLY A 293 11.74 -9.94 4.02
C GLY A 293 11.97 -9.73 2.52
N GLY A 294 12.19 -10.83 1.82
CA GLY A 294 12.35 -10.91 0.38
C GLY A 294 12.51 -12.37 0.02
N GLU A 295 11.67 -12.87 -0.89
CA GLU A 295 11.63 -14.27 -1.25
C GLU A 295 12.04 -14.50 -2.71
N PRO A 296 12.54 -15.70 -3.05
CA PRO A 296 12.96 -16.03 -4.42
C PRO A 296 11.85 -15.85 -5.46
N GLU A 297 10.60 -16.00 -5.08
CA GLU A 297 9.44 -15.80 -5.95
C GLU A 297 9.38 -14.39 -6.53
N ASN A 298 10.02 -13.42 -5.89
CA ASN A 298 10.12 -12.07 -6.41
C ASN A 298 10.87 -11.99 -7.76
N TYR A 299 11.79 -12.93 -8.04
CA TYR A 299 12.49 -13.00 -9.33
C TYR A 299 11.55 -13.36 -10.48
N GLU A 300 10.42 -14.01 -10.22
CA GLU A 300 9.42 -14.31 -11.25
C GLU A 300 8.85 -13.06 -11.94
N ILE A 301 8.81 -11.94 -11.20
CA ILE A 301 8.25 -10.67 -11.68
C ILE A 301 9.33 -9.66 -12.11
N LEU A 302 10.59 -9.85 -11.72
CA LEU A 302 11.70 -8.95 -12.06
C LEU A 302 12.34 -9.30 -13.42
N ASN A 303 12.05 -10.47 -13.99
CA ASN A 303 12.61 -10.98 -15.25
C ASN A 303 14.16 -11.05 -15.26
N ASP A 304 14.75 -11.37 -14.13
CA ASP A 304 16.21 -11.57 -13.97
C ASP A 304 16.56 -13.06 -13.84
#